data_346d94e836f77235d13faf15b6add857
#
_entry.id   346d94e836f77235d13faf15b6add857
#
_cell.length_a   1.000
_cell.length_b   1.000
_cell.length_c   1.000
_cell.angle_alpha   90.00
_cell.angle_beta   90.00
_cell.angle_gamma   90.00
#
_symmetry.space_group_name_H-M   'P 1'
#
loop_
_entity.id
_entity.type
_entity.pdbx_description
1 polymer ?
#
loop_
_entity_poly.entity_id
_entity_poly.type
_entity_poly.pdbx_seq_one_letter_code
_entity_poly.pdbx_strand_id
1 'polypeptide(L)'
;MSSPTVAILVRTKGRPRFLSRALENIAQQTFTDYTVCVINDGGDEQATRAVIEASPLGSSRVQLLTTAGGNMEAASNAGLAATTSKYVAIHDDDDLWAPEFLERTVAALEESGALMCTTRVVERYERKNAEGEFEVYEERIFHDGLPSVGLQFLFRTNRAVPIGILYRRSLHELVGFYDESLPVVGDWEFNMRAASVADILLVDEPLAYWSLRPDAEGAEANSVKRQAEHARFDSMVRARAIREDLQAGARPGAYLYQAHLAADLERRVIDGHDLTRESLDILRSIESRLERIEARQQTIESRQQSIEERLRVLKHLR
;
A
#
# COMPACT_ATOMS: atom_id res chain seq x y z
N MET A 1 -7.10 -0.41 -37.82
CA MET A 1 -7.36 0.51 -36.70
C MET A 1 -6.04 0.71 -35.99
N SER A 2 -5.68 1.92 -35.54
CA SER A 2 -4.50 2.15 -34.72
C SER A 2 -4.67 1.45 -33.41
N SER A 3 -3.57 0.93 -32.80
CA SER A 3 -3.60 0.40 -31.44
C SER A 3 -4.00 1.52 -30.47
N PRO A 4 -4.78 1.22 -29.41
CA PRO A 4 -5.12 2.21 -28.39
C PRO A 4 -3.85 2.71 -27.70
N THR A 5 -3.88 3.94 -27.20
CA THR A 5 -2.74 4.55 -26.52
C THR A 5 -2.47 3.83 -25.18
N VAL A 6 -3.50 3.50 -24.42
CA VAL A 6 -3.37 2.83 -23.10
C VAL A 6 -4.12 1.50 -23.08
N ALA A 7 -3.48 0.44 -22.58
CA ALA A 7 -4.17 -0.77 -22.13
C ALA A 7 -4.31 -0.74 -20.61
N ILE A 8 -5.53 -0.82 -20.11
CA ILE A 8 -5.86 -0.93 -18.69
C ILE A 8 -6.09 -2.41 -18.40
N LEU A 9 -5.27 -2.98 -17.53
CA LEU A 9 -5.36 -4.37 -17.09
C LEU A 9 -6.10 -4.43 -15.76
N VAL A 10 -7.34 -4.92 -15.75
CA VAL A 10 -8.15 -5.05 -14.52
C VAL A 10 -8.08 -6.48 -14.04
N ARG A 11 -7.40 -6.71 -12.91
CA ARG A 11 -7.27 -8.02 -12.29
C ARG A 11 -8.43 -8.24 -11.33
N THR A 12 -9.13 -9.38 -11.44
CA THR A 12 -10.26 -9.73 -10.57
C THR A 12 -10.31 -11.22 -10.28
N LYS A 13 -10.83 -11.60 -9.12
CA LYS A 13 -11.03 -13.01 -8.71
C LYS A 13 -12.26 -13.16 -7.84
N GLY A 14 -13.41 -13.48 -8.45
CA GLY A 14 -14.66 -13.75 -7.73
C GLY A 14 -15.20 -12.56 -6.92
N ARG A 15 -14.96 -11.31 -7.38
CA ARG A 15 -15.36 -10.07 -6.69
C ARG A 15 -16.22 -9.15 -7.58
N PRO A 16 -17.43 -9.58 -8.01
CA PRO A 16 -18.24 -8.83 -8.99
C PRO A 16 -18.59 -7.41 -8.56
N ARG A 17 -18.80 -7.14 -7.27
CA ARG A 17 -19.09 -5.77 -6.76
C ARG A 17 -17.91 -4.84 -6.94
N PHE A 18 -16.70 -5.28 -6.63
CA PHE A 18 -15.48 -4.48 -6.83
C PHE A 18 -15.22 -4.26 -8.32
N LEU A 19 -15.35 -5.29 -9.14
CA LEU A 19 -15.20 -5.15 -10.59
C LEU A 19 -16.20 -4.14 -11.17
N SER A 20 -17.47 -4.13 -10.73
CA SER A 20 -18.45 -3.13 -11.16
C SER A 20 -17.96 -1.71 -10.84
N ARG A 21 -17.53 -1.50 -9.59
CA ARG A 21 -17.00 -0.21 -9.12
C ARG A 21 -15.78 0.23 -9.95
N ALA A 22 -14.85 -0.68 -10.22
CA ALA A 22 -13.68 -0.39 -11.03
C ALA A 22 -14.03 0.02 -12.48
N LEU A 23 -14.93 -0.72 -13.15
CA LEU A 23 -15.35 -0.40 -14.52
C LEU A 23 -16.12 0.91 -14.61
N GLU A 24 -16.95 1.23 -13.61
CA GLU A 24 -17.63 2.53 -13.50
C GLU A 24 -16.62 3.66 -13.31
N ASN A 25 -15.59 3.46 -12.48
CA ASN A 25 -14.53 4.45 -12.25
C ASN A 25 -13.66 4.66 -13.51
N ILE A 26 -13.28 3.59 -14.21
CA ILE A 26 -12.53 3.67 -15.47
C ILE A 26 -13.35 4.43 -16.54
N ALA A 27 -14.66 4.23 -16.59
CA ALA A 27 -15.53 4.93 -17.54
C ALA A 27 -15.58 6.46 -17.33
N GLN A 28 -15.19 6.95 -16.15
CA GLN A 28 -15.16 8.37 -15.80
C GLN A 28 -13.84 9.07 -16.21
N GLN A 29 -12.86 8.33 -16.76
CA GLN A 29 -11.59 8.93 -17.18
C GLN A 29 -11.79 9.95 -18.29
N THR A 30 -11.15 11.13 -18.14
CA THR A 30 -11.18 12.21 -19.16
C THR A 30 -10.42 11.83 -20.42
N PHE A 31 -9.36 11.04 -20.30
CA PHE A 31 -8.64 10.45 -21.44
C PHE A 31 -9.40 9.25 -21.97
N THR A 32 -9.71 9.21 -23.28
CA THR A 32 -10.63 8.22 -23.86
C THR A 32 -9.99 7.19 -24.80
N ASP A 33 -8.72 7.39 -25.21
CA ASP A 33 -8.02 6.46 -26.12
C ASP A 33 -7.36 5.31 -25.34
N TYR A 34 -8.19 4.46 -24.74
CA TYR A 34 -7.79 3.27 -24.04
C TYR A 34 -8.63 2.06 -24.39
N THR A 35 -8.09 0.88 -24.11
CA THR A 35 -8.80 -0.40 -24.07
C THR A 35 -8.72 -0.98 -22.65
N VAL A 36 -9.72 -1.77 -22.27
CA VAL A 36 -9.74 -2.46 -20.97
C VAL A 36 -9.63 -3.96 -21.21
N CYS A 37 -8.75 -4.63 -20.50
CA CYS A 37 -8.69 -6.08 -20.43
C CYS A 37 -8.99 -6.49 -18.99
N VAL A 38 -10.14 -7.13 -18.76
CA VAL A 38 -10.48 -7.74 -17.49
C VAL A 38 -9.89 -9.15 -17.45
N ILE A 39 -9.01 -9.40 -16.49
CA ILE A 39 -8.41 -10.71 -16.26
C ILE A 39 -9.11 -11.36 -15.07
N ASN A 40 -9.98 -12.34 -15.37
CA ASN A 40 -10.66 -13.16 -14.38
C ASN A 40 -9.75 -14.33 -13.96
N ASP A 41 -9.05 -14.18 -12.82
CA ASP A 41 -8.04 -15.13 -12.35
C ASP A 41 -8.66 -16.33 -11.59
N GLY A 42 -9.38 -17.19 -12.32
CA GLY A 42 -10.01 -18.40 -11.78
C GLY A 42 -11.34 -18.16 -11.06
N GLY A 43 -12.00 -17.00 -11.29
CA GLY A 43 -13.36 -16.73 -10.84
C GLY A 43 -14.42 -17.23 -11.81
N ASP A 44 -15.70 -17.05 -11.44
CA ASP A 44 -16.84 -17.36 -12.32
C ASP A 44 -16.85 -16.41 -13.54
N GLU A 45 -16.63 -17.00 -14.73
CA GLU A 45 -16.60 -16.26 -15.99
C GLU A 45 -17.97 -15.64 -16.34
N GLN A 46 -19.06 -16.37 -16.09
CA GLN A 46 -20.39 -15.89 -16.42
C GLN A 46 -20.78 -14.68 -15.56
N ALA A 47 -20.48 -14.75 -14.26
CA ALA A 47 -20.67 -13.62 -13.36
C ALA A 47 -19.83 -12.40 -13.76
N THR A 48 -18.56 -12.63 -14.13
CA THR A 48 -17.66 -11.57 -14.60
C THR A 48 -18.17 -10.94 -15.90
N ARG A 49 -18.62 -11.74 -16.85
CA ARG A 49 -19.19 -11.29 -18.12
C ARG A 49 -20.44 -10.45 -17.91
N ALA A 50 -21.35 -10.87 -17.02
CA ALA A 50 -22.54 -10.10 -16.71
C ALA A 50 -22.22 -8.71 -16.13
N VAL A 51 -21.18 -8.59 -15.29
CA VAL A 51 -20.72 -7.29 -14.76
C VAL A 51 -20.20 -6.40 -15.90
N ILE A 52 -19.41 -6.95 -16.83
CA ILE A 52 -18.88 -6.21 -17.97
C ILE A 52 -20.02 -5.69 -18.86
N GLU A 53 -21.00 -6.53 -19.17
CA GLU A 53 -22.16 -6.18 -20.01
C GLU A 53 -23.03 -5.08 -19.38
N ALA A 54 -23.15 -5.10 -18.04
CA ALA A 54 -23.90 -4.09 -17.29
C ALA A 54 -23.12 -2.78 -17.08
N SER A 55 -21.80 -2.78 -17.29
CA SER A 55 -20.95 -1.61 -17.05
C SER A 55 -21.16 -0.50 -18.11
N PRO A 56 -20.85 0.77 -17.79
CA PRO A 56 -20.91 1.87 -18.78
C PRO A 56 -19.98 1.66 -19.98
N LEU A 57 -18.95 0.82 -19.87
CA LEU A 57 -18.01 0.51 -20.95
C LEU A 57 -18.58 -0.52 -21.93
N GLY A 58 -19.36 -1.47 -21.41
CA GLY A 58 -19.93 -2.57 -22.19
C GLY A 58 -18.88 -3.49 -22.83
N SER A 59 -19.35 -4.57 -23.47
CA SER A 59 -18.48 -5.57 -24.11
C SER A 59 -17.71 -5.04 -25.34
N SER A 60 -18.06 -3.87 -25.86
CA SER A 60 -17.37 -3.29 -27.03
C SER A 60 -16.02 -2.66 -26.69
N ARG A 61 -15.81 -2.25 -25.44
CA ARG A 61 -14.56 -1.61 -24.95
C ARG A 61 -13.78 -2.48 -23.97
N VAL A 62 -14.35 -3.60 -23.53
CA VAL A 62 -13.76 -4.49 -22.51
C VAL A 62 -13.54 -5.87 -23.11
N GLN A 63 -12.30 -6.29 -23.16
CA GLN A 63 -11.91 -7.67 -23.44
C GLN A 63 -11.94 -8.47 -22.13
N LEU A 64 -12.61 -9.64 -22.10
CA LEU A 64 -12.53 -10.57 -21.00
C LEU A 64 -11.52 -11.66 -21.31
N LEU A 65 -10.58 -11.89 -20.40
CA LEU A 65 -9.63 -12.98 -20.40
C LEU A 65 -9.83 -13.80 -19.12
N THR A 66 -10.13 -15.10 -19.25
CA THR A 66 -10.22 -16.01 -18.10
C THR A 66 -8.98 -16.90 -18.03
N THR A 67 -8.32 -16.94 -16.88
CA THR A 67 -7.18 -17.80 -16.59
C THR A 67 -7.60 -18.96 -15.68
N ALA A 68 -6.77 -19.99 -15.60
CA ALA A 68 -7.04 -21.13 -14.72
C ALA A 68 -6.86 -20.82 -13.21
N GLY A 69 -6.51 -19.58 -12.90
CA GLY A 69 -6.10 -19.13 -11.56
C GLY A 69 -4.58 -19.24 -11.37
N GLY A 70 -4.04 -18.22 -10.76
CA GLY A 70 -2.60 -18.11 -10.51
C GLY A 70 -2.35 -17.10 -9.39
N ASN A 71 -1.58 -16.10 -9.70
CA ASN A 71 -1.35 -14.94 -8.84
C ASN A 71 -1.49 -13.64 -9.65
N MET A 72 -1.34 -12.52 -8.99
CA MET A 72 -1.50 -11.18 -9.58
C MET A 72 -0.52 -10.95 -10.74
N GLU A 73 0.70 -11.47 -10.67
CA GLU A 73 1.75 -11.32 -11.66
C GLU A 73 1.44 -12.14 -12.92
N ALA A 74 0.99 -13.39 -12.76
CA ALA A 74 0.55 -14.23 -13.86
C ALA A 74 -0.68 -13.61 -14.58
N ALA A 75 -1.62 -13.07 -13.83
CA ALA A 75 -2.77 -12.34 -14.37
C ALA A 75 -2.31 -11.09 -15.17
N SER A 76 -1.36 -10.32 -14.64
CA SER A 76 -0.78 -9.17 -15.33
C SER A 76 -0.10 -9.56 -16.64
N ASN A 77 0.73 -10.61 -16.62
CA ASN A 77 1.40 -11.11 -17.82
C ASN A 77 0.41 -11.63 -18.87
N ALA A 78 -0.65 -12.32 -18.47
CA ALA A 78 -1.70 -12.76 -19.37
C ALA A 78 -2.42 -11.56 -20.04
N GLY A 79 -2.73 -10.52 -19.28
CA GLY A 79 -3.31 -9.28 -19.81
C GLY A 79 -2.37 -8.53 -20.76
N LEU A 80 -1.07 -8.49 -20.43
CA LEU A 80 -0.03 -7.94 -21.31
C LEU A 80 0.04 -8.68 -22.66
N ALA A 81 0.00 -10.00 -22.62
CA ALA A 81 0.04 -10.83 -23.83
C ALA A 81 -1.23 -10.69 -24.70
N ALA A 82 -2.39 -10.43 -24.08
CA ALA A 82 -3.67 -10.30 -24.75
C ALA A 82 -3.95 -8.90 -25.33
N THR A 83 -3.11 -7.90 -25.00
CA THR A 83 -3.32 -6.50 -25.40
C THR A 83 -2.13 -5.92 -26.16
N THR A 84 -2.40 -4.88 -26.95
CA THR A 84 -1.38 -4.05 -27.59
C THR A 84 -1.68 -2.58 -27.32
N SER A 85 -0.66 -1.81 -26.92
CA SER A 85 -0.79 -0.38 -26.61
C SER A 85 0.59 0.25 -26.45
N LYS A 86 0.67 1.58 -26.46
CA LYS A 86 1.90 2.31 -26.14
C LYS A 86 2.19 2.27 -24.65
N TYR A 87 1.16 2.44 -23.82
CA TYR A 87 1.23 2.46 -22.37
C TYR A 87 0.40 1.34 -21.75
N VAL A 88 0.77 0.97 -20.52
CA VAL A 88 0.07 -0.02 -19.71
C VAL A 88 -0.19 0.57 -18.33
N ALA A 89 -1.39 0.36 -17.82
CA ALA A 89 -1.76 0.60 -16.43
C ALA A 89 -2.40 -0.67 -15.83
N ILE A 90 -2.10 -0.96 -14.58
CA ILE A 90 -2.76 -2.03 -13.82
C ILE A 90 -3.77 -1.37 -12.89
N HIS A 91 -5.02 -1.82 -12.97
CA HIS A 91 -6.10 -1.39 -12.08
C HIS A 91 -6.64 -2.61 -11.34
N ASP A 92 -6.37 -2.71 -10.06
CA ASP A 92 -6.99 -3.77 -9.25
C ASP A 92 -8.48 -3.47 -9.09
N ASP A 93 -9.32 -4.51 -9.04
CA ASP A 93 -10.79 -4.35 -9.06
C ASP A 93 -11.33 -3.61 -7.82
N ASP A 94 -10.53 -3.45 -6.78
CA ASP A 94 -10.91 -2.79 -5.53
C ASP A 94 -10.35 -1.36 -5.35
N ASP A 95 -9.54 -0.88 -6.29
CA ASP A 95 -8.94 0.45 -6.27
C ASP A 95 -9.68 1.46 -7.15
N LEU A 96 -9.28 2.73 -7.13
CA LEU A 96 -9.92 3.79 -7.89
C LEU A 96 -8.91 4.83 -8.42
N TRP A 97 -9.28 5.54 -9.46
CA TRP A 97 -8.56 6.70 -10.01
C TRP A 97 -9.38 7.98 -9.89
N ALA A 98 -8.69 9.12 -9.80
CA ALA A 98 -9.27 10.40 -10.13
C ALA A 98 -9.60 10.47 -11.65
N PRO A 99 -10.60 11.26 -12.07
CA PRO A 99 -10.98 11.32 -13.49
C PRO A 99 -9.83 11.69 -14.43
N GLU A 100 -8.86 12.44 -13.97
CA GLU A 100 -7.73 12.95 -14.75
C GLU A 100 -6.48 12.05 -14.73
N PHE A 101 -6.51 10.90 -14.05
CA PHE A 101 -5.34 10.03 -13.87
C PHE A 101 -4.65 9.68 -15.19
N LEU A 102 -5.39 9.16 -16.17
CA LEU A 102 -4.80 8.78 -17.45
C LEU A 102 -4.33 10.01 -18.26
N GLU A 103 -5.08 11.09 -18.26
CA GLU A 103 -4.73 12.33 -18.96
C GLU A 103 -3.40 12.89 -18.43
N ARG A 104 -3.27 13.03 -17.11
CA ARG A 104 -2.09 13.59 -16.46
C ARG A 104 -0.86 12.70 -16.61
N THR A 105 -1.02 11.39 -16.45
CA THR A 105 0.10 10.43 -16.52
C THR A 105 0.57 10.23 -17.97
N VAL A 106 -0.33 10.18 -18.95
CA VAL A 106 0.04 10.13 -20.37
C VAL A 106 0.78 11.40 -20.79
N ALA A 107 0.26 12.58 -20.43
CA ALA A 107 0.93 13.86 -20.72
C ALA A 107 2.33 13.91 -20.10
N ALA A 108 2.47 13.53 -18.84
CA ALA A 108 3.76 13.52 -18.13
C ALA A 108 4.80 12.59 -18.81
N LEU A 109 4.39 11.40 -19.29
CA LEU A 109 5.27 10.49 -20.01
C LEU A 109 5.61 10.97 -21.42
N GLU A 110 4.68 11.66 -22.11
CA GLU A 110 4.95 12.23 -23.44
C GLU A 110 5.91 13.41 -23.35
N GLU A 111 5.73 14.31 -22.38
CA GLU A 111 6.55 15.51 -22.20
C GLU A 111 7.96 15.18 -21.70
N SER A 112 8.08 14.25 -20.74
CA SER A 112 9.39 13.90 -20.14
C SER A 112 10.18 12.90 -20.97
N GLY A 113 9.52 12.08 -21.78
CA GLY A 113 10.13 10.90 -22.40
C GLY A 113 10.42 9.74 -21.45
N ALA A 114 10.03 9.82 -20.16
CA ALA A 114 10.24 8.78 -19.16
C ALA A 114 9.57 7.46 -19.56
N LEU A 115 10.11 6.34 -19.08
CA LEU A 115 9.58 5.00 -19.35
C LEU A 115 8.42 4.64 -18.41
N MET A 116 8.40 5.22 -17.22
CA MET A 116 7.43 4.92 -16.17
C MET A 116 7.18 6.15 -15.31
N CYS A 117 5.95 6.34 -14.89
CA CYS A 117 5.59 7.31 -13.87
C CYS A 117 4.71 6.70 -12.80
N THR A 118 4.67 7.33 -11.65
CA THR A 118 3.70 7.08 -10.58
C THR A 118 3.12 8.40 -10.10
N THR A 119 1.88 8.40 -9.65
CA THR A 119 1.24 9.56 -9.02
C THR A 119 1.39 9.49 -7.50
N ARG A 120 0.98 10.55 -6.78
CA ARG A 120 0.66 10.39 -5.37
C ARG A 120 -0.54 9.45 -5.25
N VAL A 121 -0.42 8.50 -4.33
CA VAL A 121 -1.48 7.54 -4.03
C VAL A 121 -2.08 7.89 -2.68
N VAL A 122 -3.41 7.90 -2.59
CA VAL A 122 -4.15 8.07 -1.35
C VAL A 122 -4.53 6.70 -0.82
N GLU A 123 -4.02 6.31 0.33
CA GLU A 123 -4.53 5.17 1.10
C GLU A 123 -5.93 5.52 1.60
N ARG A 124 -6.92 4.77 1.15
CA ARG A 124 -8.33 4.97 1.49
C ARG A 124 -8.81 3.82 2.36
N TYR A 125 -8.97 4.08 3.65
CA TYR A 125 -9.40 3.09 4.61
C TYR A 125 -10.91 2.96 4.60
N GLU A 126 -11.39 1.77 4.23
CA GLU A 126 -12.81 1.46 4.06
C GLU A 126 -13.28 0.46 5.13
N ARG A 127 -14.51 0.64 5.62
CA ARG A 127 -15.23 -0.33 6.48
C ARG A 127 -16.64 -0.51 5.98
N LYS A 128 -17.30 -1.60 6.37
CA LYS A 128 -18.73 -1.79 6.08
C LYS A 128 -19.58 -0.96 7.02
N ASN A 129 -20.55 -0.25 6.45
CA ASN A 129 -21.63 0.38 7.21
C ASN A 129 -22.74 -0.62 7.58
N ALA A 130 -23.81 -0.16 8.21
CA ALA A 130 -24.94 -1.00 8.65
C ALA A 130 -25.68 -1.67 7.47
N GLU A 131 -25.63 -1.07 6.29
CA GLU A 131 -26.26 -1.56 5.05
C GLU A 131 -25.34 -2.54 4.29
N GLY A 132 -24.10 -2.78 4.79
CA GLY A 132 -23.11 -3.65 4.17
C GLY A 132 -22.37 -3.02 3.00
N GLU A 133 -22.50 -1.71 2.80
CA GLU A 133 -21.74 -0.93 1.82
C GLU A 133 -20.41 -0.46 2.42
N PHE A 134 -19.37 -0.35 1.57
CA PHE A 134 -18.09 0.19 1.99
C PHE A 134 -18.15 1.72 2.08
N GLU A 135 -17.81 2.26 3.25
CA GLU A 135 -17.62 3.69 3.49
C GLU A 135 -16.18 3.99 3.87
N VAL A 136 -15.67 5.10 3.35
CA VAL A 136 -14.33 5.59 3.69
C VAL A 136 -14.40 6.29 5.05
N TYR A 137 -13.54 5.90 5.98
CA TYR A 137 -13.47 6.52 7.30
C TYR A 137 -12.14 7.26 7.56
N GLU A 138 -11.12 7.00 6.74
CA GLU A 138 -9.82 7.66 6.84
C GLU A 138 -9.12 7.68 5.48
N GLU A 139 -8.39 8.75 5.19
CA GLU A 139 -7.52 8.89 4.03
C GLU A 139 -6.14 9.41 4.45
N ARG A 140 -5.09 8.88 3.83
CA ARG A 140 -3.69 9.31 4.04
C ARG A 140 -2.94 9.29 2.71
N ILE A 141 -1.96 10.17 2.55
CA ILE A 141 -1.04 10.06 1.41
C ILE A 141 -0.06 8.93 1.67
N PHE A 142 -0.04 7.95 0.77
CA PHE A 142 0.94 6.87 0.79
C PHE A 142 2.36 7.44 0.66
N HIS A 143 3.20 7.19 1.67
CA HIS A 143 4.54 7.76 1.73
C HIS A 143 4.58 9.28 1.58
N ASP A 144 3.81 10.00 2.36
CA ASP A 144 3.84 11.45 2.42
C ASP A 144 5.27 11.99 2.62
N GLY A 145 5.59 13.09 1.93
CA GLY A 145 6.92 13.67 1.92
C GLY A 145 7.97 12.92 1.09
N LEU A 146 7.62 11.87 0.33
CA LEU A 146 8.54 11.22 -0.59
C LEU A 146 8.94 12.17 -1.73
N PRO A 147 10.22 12.56 -1.87
CA PRO A 147 10.65 13.53 -2.87
C PRO A 147 10.74 12.93 -4.29
N SER A 148 10.93 11.63 -4.40
CA SER A 148 11.05 10.89 -5.66
C SER A 148 10.89 9.39 -5.43
N VAL A 149 10.66 8.63 -6.51
CA VAL A 149 10.65 7.16 -6.49
C VAL A 149 11.95 6.64 -7.11
N GLY A 150 13.05 6.88 -6.40
CA GLY A 150 14.38 6.43 -6.82
C GLY A 150 14.71 5.03 -6.33
N LEU A 151 15.67 4.37 -6.99
CA LEU A 151 16.11 3.01 -6.69
C LEU A 151 16.52 2.83 -5.21
N GLN A 152 17.18 3.84 -4.62
CA GLN A 152 17.59 3.83 -3.20
C GLN A 152 16.41 3.73 -2.23
N PHE A 153 15.25 4.27 -2.60
CA PHE A 153 14.03 4.16 -1.79
C PHE A 153 13.35 2.80 -2.00
N LEU A 154 13.32 2.30 -3.25
CA LEU A 154 12.77 0.99 -3.58
C LEU A 154 13.56 -0.14 -2.93
N PHE A 155 14.88 -0.02 -2.78
CA PHE A 155 15.68 -0.99 -2.05
C PHE A 155 15.29 -1.15 -0.58
N ARG A 156 14.63 -0.17 0.01
CA ARG A 156 14.16 -0.25 1.40
C ARG A 156 12.78 -0.91 1.49
N THR A 157 11.84 -0.46 0.65
CA THR A 157 10.46 -0.97 0.61
C THR A 157 9.77 -0.49 -0.67
N ASN A 158 8.62 -1.08 -1.00
CA ASN A 158 7.81 -0.61 -2.12
C ASN A 158 7.38 0.86 -1.90
N ARG A 159 7.52 1.69 -2.92
CA ARG A 159 7.18 3.13 -2.93
C ARG A 159 6.18 3.49 -4.02
N ALA A 160 5.81 2.53 -4.85
CA ALA A 160 4.88 2.72 -5.94
C ALA A 160 4.00 1.47 -6.07
N VAL A 161 2.73 1.60 -5.76
CA VAL A 161 1.74 0.52 -5.89
C VAL A 161 1.10 0.55 -7.28
N PRO A 162 0.62 -0.59 -7.82
CA PRO A 162 0.18 -0.71 -9.22
C PRO A 162 -0.84 0.34 -9.63
N ILE A 163 -1.80 0.67 -8.76
CA ILE A 163 -2.87 1.62 -9.08
C ILE A 163 -2.36 3.03 -9.40
N GLY A 164 -1.19 3.44 -8.87
CA GLY A 164 -0.59 4.75 -9.14
C GLY A 164 0.28 4.80 -10.39
N ILE A 165 0.46 3.71 -11.12
CA ILE A 165 1.52 3.55 -12.13
C ILE A 165 0.95 3.57 -13.55
N LEU A 166 1.61 4.34 -14.44
CA LEU A 166 1.54 4.21 -15.90
C LEU A 166 2.94 4.01 -16.44
N TYR A 167 3.14 3.07 -17.37
CA TYR A 167 4.45 2.85 -17.97
C TYR A 167 4.37 2.53 -19.48
N ARG A 168 5.48 2.79 -20.21
CA ARG A 168 5.61 2.41 -21.62
C ARG A 168 5.73 0.90 -21.73
N ARG A 169 4.96 0.28 -22.61
CA ARG A 169 5.01 -1.17 -22.84
C ARG A 169 6.42 -1.66 -23.24
N SER A 170 7.19 -0.83 -23.93
CA SER A 170 8.59 -1.14 -24.30
C SER A 170 9.52 -1.36 -23.08
N LEU A 171 9.10 -0.98 -21.88
CA LEU A 171 9.85 -1.29 -20.66
C LEU A 171 10.07 -2.80 -20.50
N HIS A 172 9.10 -3.63 -20.91
CA HIS A 172 9.23 -5.10 -20.87
C HIS A 172 10.34 -5.66 -21.76
N GLU A 173 10.73 -4.94 -22.81
CA GLU A 173 11.87 -5.31 -23.66
C GLU A 173 13.19 -5.13 -22.95
N LEU A 174 13.26 -4.22 -21.99
CA LEU A 174 14.45 -3.90 -21.21
C LEU A 174 14.58 -4.74 -19.95
N VAL A 175 13.46 -4.96 -19.23
CA VAL A 175 13.48 -5.56 -17.89
C VAL A 175 12.72 -6.88 -17.80
N GLY A 176 12.07 -7.35 -18.87
CA GLY A 176 11.25 -8.57 -18.87
C GLY A 176 9.86 -8.35 -18.25
N PHE A 177 9.12 -9.43 -18.10
CA PHE A 177 7.77 -9.46 -17.56
C PHE A 177 7.76 -9.54 -16.02
N TYR A 178 6.57 -9.53 -15.43
CA TYR A 178 6.41 -9.78 -13.99
C TYR A 178 6.84 -11.19 -13.62
N ASP A 179 7.44 -11.36 -12.44
CA ASP A 179 7.89 -12.66 -11.96
C ASP A 179 6.72 -13.45 -11.34
N GLU A 180 6.21 -14.42 -12.09
CA GLU A 180 5.07 -15.26 -11.68
C GLU A 180 5.38 -16.18 -10.49
N SER A 181 6.65 -16.34 -10.10
CA SER A 181 7.02 -17.08 -8.90
C SER A 181 6.74 -16.32 -7.60
N LEU A 182 6.39 -15.01 -7.70
CA LEU A 182 6.13 -14.13 -6.57
C LEU A 182 4.62 -13.90 -6.39
N PRO A 183 3.95 -14.59 -5.46
CA PRO A 183 2.51 -14.40 -5.20
C PRO A 183 2.18 -13.08 -4.50
N VAL A 184 3.19 -12.40 -3.99
CA VAL A 184 3.17 -11.05 -3.41
C VAL A 184 4.52 -10.39 -3.72
N VAL A 185 4.62 -9.08 -3.58
CA VAL A 185 5.80 -8.23 -3.82
C VAL A 185 6.34 -8.23 -5.27
N GLY A 186 5.61 -8.82 -6.22
CA GLY A 186 6.06 -8.86 -7.62
C GLY A 186 6.03 -7.49 -8.29
N ASP A 187 5.11 -6.63 -7.90
CA ASP A 187 5.07 -5.21 -8.29
C ASP A 187 6.33 -4.45 -7.81
N TRP A 188 6.74 -4.65 -6.57
CA TRP A 188 7.96 -4.06 -6.02
C TRP A 188 9.21 -4.57 -6.73
N GLU A 189 9.29 -5.86 -6.99
CA GLU A 189 10.39 -6.48 -7.74
C GLU A 189 10.49 -5.90 -9.16
N PHE A 190 9.35 -5.78 -9.86
CA PHE A 190 9.29 -5.16 -11.18
C PHE A 190 9.71 -3.68 -11.13
N ASN A 191 9.24 -2.92 -10.15
CA ASN A 191 9.59 -1.51 -9.95
C ASN A 191 11.11 -1.33 -9.74
N MET A 192 11.78 -2.23 -9.02
CA MET A 192 13.23 -2.20 -8.86
C MET A 192 13.96 -2.45 -10.18
N ARG A 193 13.52 -3.43 -10.99
CA ARG A 193 14.10 -3.65 -12.33
C ARG A 193 13.85 -2.45 -13.23
N ALA A 194 12.65 -1.87 -13.22
CA ALA A 194 12.34 -0.66 -13.97
C ALA A 194 13.25 0.50 -13.55
N ALA A 195 13.39 0.76 -12.26
CA ALA A 195 14.23 1.83 -11.72
C ALA A 195 15.73 1.60 -11.91
N SER A 196 16.15 0.36 -12.22
CA SER A 196 17.56 0.07 -12.55
C SER A 196 17.95 0.52 -13.95
N VAL A 197 16.99 0.75 -14.86
CA VAL A 197 17.24 1.17 -16.25
C VAL A 197 16.82 2.60 -16.52
N ALA A 198 15.88 3.16 -15.76
CA ALA A 198 15.43 4.55 -15.88
C ALA A 198 14.77 5.03 -14.59
N ASP A 199 14.86 6.31 -14.30
CA ASP A 199 14.14 6.91 -13.17
C ASP A 199 12.62 6.79 -13.36
N ILE A 200 11.90 6.54 -12.25
CA ILE A 200 10.44 6.57 -12.21
C ILE A 200 10.01 8.02 -11.94
N LEU A 201 9.33 8.62 -12.90
CA LEU A 201 8.82 9.99 -12.79
C LEU A 201 7.72 10.05 -11.72
N LEU A 202 7.83 10.97 -10.77
CA LEU A 202 6.76 11.27 -9.82
C LEU A 202 5.88 12.39 -10.37
N VAL A 203 4.61 12.09 -10.66
CA VAL A 203 3.56 13.08 -10.88
C VAL A 203 3.02 13.46 -9.50
N ASP A 204 3.38 14.66 -9.04
CA ASP A 204 3.11 15.12 -7.66
C ASP A 204 1.65 15.57 -7.45
N GLU A 205 0.71 14.71 -7.84
CA GLU A 205 -0.73 14.90 -7.74
C GLU A 205 -1.39 13.64 -7.18
N PRO A 206 -2.38 13.75 -6.27
CA PRO A 206 -3.10 12.61 -5.68
C PRO A 206 -4.17 12.09 -6.65
N LEU A 207 -3.77 11.28 -7.63
CA LEU A 207 -4.64 10.82 -8.72
C LEU A 207 -5.06 9.36 -8.61
N ALA A 208 -4.56 8.62 -7.64
CA ALA A 208 -4.90 7.22 -7.44
C ALA A 208 -5.29 6.95 -5.97
N TYR A 209 -6.25 6.05 -5.76
CA TYR A 209 -6.79 5.70 -4.45
C TYR A 209 -6.62 4.21 -4.22
N TRP A 210 -5.80 3.86 -3.25
CA TRP A 210 -5.57 2.49 -2.81
C TRP A 210 -6.52 2.15 -1.67
N SER A 211 -7.51 1.28 -1.95
CA SER A 211 -8.56 0.93 -1.00
C SER A 211 -8.08 -0.15 -0.04
N LEU A 212 -7.99 0.19 1.23
CA LEU A 212 -7.54 -0.68 2.31
C LEU A 212 -8.72 -1.03 3.24
N ARG A 213 -8.87 -2.31 3.54
CA ARG A 213 -9.95 -2.85 4.37
C ARG A 213 -9.39 -3.72 5.51
N PRO A 214 -8.89 -3.10 6.60
CA PRO A 214 -8.21 -3.82 7.69
C PRO A 214 -9.09 -4.89 8.34
N ASP A 215 -10.40 -4.68 8.40
CA ASP A 215 -11.34 -5.58 9.06
C ASP A 215 -12.00 -6.58 8.11
N ALA A 216 -11.79 -6.47 6.78
CA ALA A 216 -12.40 -7.39 5.81
C ALA A 216 -11.72 -8.77 5.85
N GLU A 217 -12.50 -9.82 5.56
CA GLU A 217 -12.05 -11.21 5.51
C GLU A 217 -12.41 -11.86 4.17
N GLY A 218 -11.81 -13.01 3.89
CA GLY A 218 -12.09 -13.80 2.69
C GLY A 218 -11.77 -13.04 1.40
N ALA A 219 -12.68 -13.07 0.44
CA ALA A 219 -12.50 -12.46 -0.88
C ALA A 219 -12.44 -10.92 -0.84
N GLU A 220 -12.93 -10.28 0.21
CA GLU A 220 -12.92 -8.81 0.34
C GLU A 220 -11.64 -8.27 0.98
N ALA A 221 -10.81 -9.15 1.57
CA ALA A 221 -9.54 -8.76 2.20
C ALA A 221 -8.48 -8.34 1.17
N ASN A 222 -7.67 -7.36 1.54
CA ASN A 222 -6.50 -6.96 0.75
C ASN A 222 -5.33 -7.94 0.93
N SER A 223 -4.48 -8.07 -0.09
CA SER A 223 -3.27 -8.90 -0.05
C SER A 223 -2.26 -8.47 1.01
N VAL A 224 -2.22 -7.19 1.38
CA VAL A 224 -1.37 -6.64 2.47
C VAL A 224 -1.57 -7.32 3.81
N LYS A 225 -2.71 -7.96 4.07
CA LYS A 225 -2.94 -8.76 5.29
C LYS A 225 -2.04 -9.99 5.39
N ARG A 226 -1.47 -10.46 4.29
CA ARG A 226 -0.55 -11.62 4.25
C ARG A 226 0.88 -11.21 4.65
N GLN A 227 1.05 -10.57 5.80
CA GLN A 227 2.33 -10.00 6.24
C GLN A 227 3.48 -11.02 6.29
N ALA A 228 3.22 -12.25 6.74
CA ALA A 228 4.23 -13.31 6.79
C ALA A 228 4.70 -13.73 5.40
N GLU A 229 3.79 -13.76 4.41
CA GLU A 229 4.16 -14.02 3.01
C GLU A 229 4.96 -12.86 2.44
N HIS A 230 4.53 -11.61 2.65
CA HIS A 230 5.29 -10.43 2.23
C HIS A 230 6.72 -10.45 2.77
N ALA A 231 6.92 -10.68 4.08
CA ALA A 231 8.25 -10.77 4.68
C ALA A 231 9.10 -11.91 4.09
N ARG A 232 8.47 -13.07 3.83
CA ARG A 232 9.15 -14.23 3.24
C ARG A 232 9.63 -13.93 1.81
N PHE A 233 8.75 -13.41 0.95
CA PHE A 233 9.09 -13.14 -0.45
C PHE A 233 9.98 -11.91 -0.61
N ASP A 234 9.85 -10.87 0.22
CA ASP A 234 10.83 -9.77 0.32
C ASP A 234 12.23 -10.32 0.59
N SER A 235 12.39 -11.15 1.62
CA SER A 235 13.67 -11.78 1.93
C SER A 235 14.20 -12.65 0.77
N MET A 236 13.31 -13.35 0.06
CA MET A 236 13.69 -14.18 -1.08
C MET A 236 14.20 -13.34 -2.27
N VAL A 237 13.53 -12.24 -2.60
CA VAL A 237 13.94 -11.30 -3.65
C VAL A 237 15.32 -10.71 -3.33
N ARG A 238 15.53 -10.23 -2.11
CA ARG A 238 16.84 -9.68 -1.67
C ARG A 238 17.93 -10.72 -1.72
N ALA A 239 17.68 -11.94 -1.22
CA ALA A 239 18.65 -13.00 -1.25
C ALA A 239 18.99 -13.46 -2.68
N ARG A 240 18.03 -13.42 -3.61
CA ARG A 240 18.27 -13.70 -5.04
C ARG A 240 19.19 -12.65 -5.65
N ALA A 241 18.91 -11.36 -5.46
CA ALA A 241 19.73 -10.27 -5.95
C ALA A 241 21.19 -10.34 -5.44
N ILE A 242 21.38 -10.62 -4.14
CA ILE A 242 22.73 -10.81 -3.56
C ILE A 242 23.43 -12.01 -4.19
N ARG A 243 22.74 -13.13 -4.44
CA ARG A 243 23.37 -14.30 -5.10
C ARG A 243 23.80 -14.00 -6.53
N GLU A 244 22.99 -13.25 -7.27
CA GLU A 244 23.31 -12.80 -8.64
C GLU A 244 24.56 -11.91 -8.64
N ASP A 245 24.66 -10.96 -7.72
CA ASP A 245 25.86 -10.12 -7.55
C ASP A 245 27.10 -10.94 -7.23
N LEU A 246 26.99 -11.91 -6.31
CA LEU A 246 28.11 -12.77 -5.94
C LEU A 246 28.55 -13.66 -7.12
N GLN A 247 27.60 -14.18 -7.91
CA GLN A 247 27.87 -14.95 -9.13
C GLN A 247 28.51 -14.08 -10.23
N ALA A 248 28.16 -12.79 -10.29
CA ALA A 248 28.77 -11.81 -11.18
C ALA A 248 30.17 -11.34 -10.70
N GLY A 249 30.66 -11.84 -9.57
CA GLY A 249 32.01 -11.59 -9.06
C GLY A 249 32.11 -10.53 -7.95
N ALA A 250 30.97 -10.05 -7.42
CA ALA A 250 30.99 -9.18 -6.25
C ALA A 250 31.60 -9.90 -5.03
N ARG A 251 32.34 -9.15 -4.20
CA ARG A 251 32.94 -9.71 -2.97
C ARG A 251 31.95 -9.59 -1.81
N PRO A 252 31.77 -10.63 -0.96
CA PRO A 252 30.77 -10.64 0.11
C PRO A 252 31.05 -9.65 1.26
N GLY A 253 32.25 -9.06 1.33
CA GLY A 253 32.67 -8.22 2.46
C GLY A 253 31.75 -7.02 2.71
N ALA A 254 31.29 -6.33 1.67
CA ALA A 254 30.38 -5.20 1.81
C ALA A 254 29.00 -5.64 2.39
N TYR A 255 28.45 -6.72 1.89
CA TYR A 255 27.16 -7.27 2.39
C TYR A 255 27.25 -7.71 3.85
N LEU A 256 28.34 -8.40 4.21
CA LEU A 256 28.58 -8.84 5.59
C LEU A 256 28.73 -7.65 6.55
N TYR A 257 29.47 -6.62 6.14
CA TYR A 257 29.64 -5.41 6.95
C TYR A 257 28.34 -4.64 7.11
N GLN A 258 27.58 -4.45 6.03
CA GLN A 258 26.26 -3.79 6.10
C GLN A 258 25.28 -4.56 6.97
N ALA A 259 25.22 -5.88 6.86
CA ALA A 259 24.39 -6.72 7.70
C ALA A 259 24.78 -6.60 9.19
N HIS A 260 26.09 -6.54 9.50
CA HIS A 260 26.56 -6.32 10.85
C HIS A 260 26.13 -4.95 11.40
N LEU A 261 26.30 -3.87 10.60
CA LEU A 261 25.87 -2.53 11.00
C LEU A 261 24.35 -2.45 11.24
N ALA A 262 23.56 -3.09 10.38
CA ALA A 262 22.10 -3.14 10.52
C ALA A 262 21.71 -3.87 11.81
N ALA A 263 22.32 -5.02 12.11
CA ALA A 263 22.06 -5.78 13.33
C ALA A 263 22.50 -5.03 14.62
N ASP A 264 23.60 -4.28 14.55
CA ASP A 264 24.04 -3.45 15.68
C ASP A 264 23.07 -2.27 15.95
N LEU A 265 22.61 -1.62 14.87
CA LEU A 265 21.62 -0.55 14.96
C LEU A 265 20.28 -1.06 15.54
N GLU A 266 19.80 -2.21 15.04
CA GLU A 266 18.58 -2.85 15.51
C GLU A 266 18.67 -3.15 17.02
N ARG A 267 19.79 -3.69 17.48
CA ARG A 267 20.03 -3.95 18.91
C ARG A 267 19.97 -2.66 19.73
N ARG A 268 20.63 -1.59 19.28
CA ARG A 268 20.60 -0.28 19.97
C ARG A 268 19.21 0.33 20.04
N VAL A 269 18.38 0.13 19.02
CA VAL A 269 16.99 0.57 19.01
C VAL A 269 16.16 -0.23 20.02
N ILE A 270 16.33 -1.55 20.07
CA ILE A 270 15.66 -2.42 21.04
C ILE A 270 16.06 -2.02 22.47
N ASP A 271 17.37 -1.91 22.74
CA ASP A 271 17.90 -1.49 24.05
C ASP A 271 17.35 -0.10 24.46
N GLY A 272 17.26 0.84 23.52
CA GLY A 272 16.67 2.16 23.75
C GLY A 272 15.17 2.12 24.07
N HIS A 273 14.41 1.24 23.42
CA HIS A 273 12.99 1.02 23.72
C HIS A 273 12.79 0.42 25.11
N ASP A 274 13.63 -0.53 25.52
CA ASP A 274 13.55 -1.16 26.84
C ASP A 274 13.86 -0.15 27.96
N LEU A 275 14.88 0.69 27.78
CA LEU A 275 15.17 1.80 28.70
C LEU A 275 14.02 2.81 28.80
N THR A 276 13.37 3.11 27.68
CA THR A 276 12.21 4.02 27.68
C THR A 276 11.03 3.41 28.42
N ARG A 277 10.76 2.12 28.24
CA ARG A 277 9.69 1.39 28.96
C ARG A 277 9.95 1.37 30.45
N GLU A 278 11.17 1.04 30.87
CA GLU A 278 11.57 1.03 32.28
C GLU A 278 11.41 2.42 32.92
N SER A 279 11.80 3.49 32.20
CA SER A 279 11.61 4.86 32.64
C SER A 279 10.15 5.24 32.84
N LEU A 280 9.26 4.82 31.92
CA LEU A 280 7.82 5.03 32.03
C LEU A 280 7.21 4.30 33.23
N ASP A 281 7.66 3.08 33.51
CA ASP A 281 7.18 2.32 34.69
C ASP A 281 7.63 2.96 36.00
N ILE A 282 8.83 3.52 36.04
CA ILE A 282 9.30 4.30 37.17
C ILE A 282 8.44 5.55 37.37
N LEU A 283 8.16 6.31 36.32
CA LEU A 283 7.31 7.50 36.37
C LEU A 283 5.90 7.18 36.88
N ARG A 284 5.27 6.13 36.41
CA ARG A 284 3.97 5.66 36.90
C ARG A 284 3.99 5.28 38.35
N SER A 285 5.08 4.65 38.80
CA SER A 285 5.29 4.32 40.24
C SER A 285 5.41 5.58 41.11
N ILE A 286 6.10 6.62 40.61
CA ILE A 286 6.23 7.90 41.33
C ILE A 286 4.87 8.59 41.38
N GLU A 287 4.13 8.67 40.29
CA GLU A 287 2.78 9.27 40.23
C GLU A 287 1.84 8.60 41.28
N SER A 288 1.78 7.28 41.29
CA SER A 288 0.99 6.55 42.30
C SER A 288 1.43 6.79 43.75
N ARG A 289 2.71 7.09 43.99
CA ARG A 289 3.18 7.48 45.32
C ARG A 289 2.76 8.89 45.69
N LEU A 290 2.81 9.82 44.76
CA LEU A 290 2.37 11.21 44.97
C LEU A 290 0.87 11.25 45.29
N GLU A 291 0.03 10.57 44.54
CA GLU A 291 -1.41 10.48 44.84
C GLU A 291 -1.69 9.98 46.28
N ARG A 292 -0.94 8.97 46.73
CA ARG A 292 -1.08 8.47 48.11
C ARG A 292 -0.61 9.48 49.18
N ILE A 293 0.38 10.29 48.86
CA ILE A 293 0.85 11.37 49.77
C ILE A 293 -0.20 12.47 49.84
N GLU A 294 -0.74 12.90 48.71
CA GLU A 294 -1.81 13.92 48.64
C GLU A 294 -3.05 13.46 49.44
N ALA A 295 -3.50 12.23 49.25
CA ALA A 295 -4.64 11.69 49.98
C ALA A 295 -4.38 11.66 51.54
N ARG A 296 -3.15 11.35 51.93
CA ARG A 296 -2.78 11.41 53.35
C ARG A 296 -2.75 12.83 53.88
N GLN A 297 -2.26 13.78 53.10
CA GLN A 297 -2.22 15.19 53.47
C GLN A 297 -3.62 15.75 53.65
N GLN A 298 -4.54 15.49 52.72
CA GLN A 298 -5.96 15.86 52.84
C GLN A 298 -6.61 15.27 54.12
N THR A 299 -6.27 14.02 54.45
CA THR A 299 -6.75 13.39 55.68
C THR A 299 -6.23 14.08 56.91
N ILE A 300 -4.97 14.51 56.95
CA ILE A 300 -4.37 15.25 58.07
C ILE A 300 -5.02 16.63 58.23
N GLU A 301 -5.20 17.37 57.11
CA GLU A 301 -5.85 18.68 57.10
C GLU A 301 -7.29 18.61 57.63
N SER A 302 -8.06 17.62 57.20
CA SER A 302 -9.40 17.35 57.70
C SER A 302 -9.46 17.07 59.18
N ARG A 303 -8.48 16.31 59.72
CA ARG A 303 -8.37 16.05 61.15
C ARG A 303 -7.98 17.30 61.95
N GLN A 304 -7.07 18.11 61.42
CA GLN A 304 -6.69 19.39 62.03
C GLN A 304 -7.88 20.33 62.14
N GLN A 305 -8.65 20.49 61.04
CA GLN A 305 -9.88 21.33 61.05
C GLN A 305 -10.89 20.83 62.12
N SER A 306 -11.10 19.53 62.20
CA SER A 306 -11.99 18.92 63.19
C SER A 306 -11.51 19.18 64.66
N ILE A 307 -10.23 19.15 64.92
CA ILE A 307 -9.64 19.45 66.21
C ILE A 307 -9.81 20.93 66.55
N GLU A 308 -9.55 21.83 65.62
CA GLU A 308 -9.70 23.27 65.82
C GLU A 308 -11.16 23.65 66.12
N GLU A 309 -12.10 23.02 65.40
CA GLU A 309 -13.54 23.23 65.64
C GLU A 309 -13.98 22.78 67.04
N ARG A 310 -13.50 21.61 67.48
CA ARG A 310 -13.73 21.12 68.88
C ARG A 310 -13.11 22.04 69.92
N LEU A 311 -11.92 22.60 69.68
CA LEU A 311 -11.27 23.55 70.59
C LEU A 311 -12.02 24.89 70.63
N ARG A 312 -12.61 25.34 69.57
CA ARG A 312 -13.47 26.54 69.56
C ARG A 312 -14.71 26.37 70.40
N VAL A 313 -15.41 25.21 70.26
CA VAL A 313 -16.59 24.89 71.06
C VAL A 313 -16.23 24.86 72.56
N LEU A 314 -15.11 24.26 72.95
CA LEU A 314 -14.66 24.17 74.35
C LEU A 314 -14.29 25.56 74.91
N LYS A 315 -13.80 26.48 74.10
CA LYS A 315 -13.54 27.90 74.53
C LYS A 315 -14.77 28.72 74.77
N HIS A 316 -15.90 28.38 74.18
CA HIS A 316 -17.19 29.05 74.35
C HIS A 316 -18.02 28.49 75.55
N LEU A 317 -17.60 27.39 76.11
CA LEU A 317 -18.22 26.74 77.27
C LEU A 317 -17.51 27.11 78.61
N ARG A 318 -16.51 27.97 78.52
CA ARG A 318 -15.86 28.61 79.68
C ARG A 318 -16.21 30.09 79.74
#